data_6bb8c5a9cf8e1dc5981782bea2c31fa5
#
_entry.id   6bb8c5a9cf8e1dc5981782bea2c31fa5
#
_cell.length_a   1.000
_cell.length_b   1.000
_cell.length_c   1.000
_cell.angle_alpha   90.00
_cell.angle_beta   90.00
_cell.angle_gamma   90.00
#
_symmetry.space_group_name_H-M   'P 1'
#
loop_
_entity.id
_entity.type
_entity.pdbx_description
1 polymer ?
#
loop_
_entity_poly.entity_id
_entity_poly.type
_entity_poly.pdbx_seq_one_letter_code
_entity_poly.pdbx_strand_id
1 'polypeptide(L)'
;MLAQSGERTLISAIYPPEISHMNAVRSYCYSSQNLLLEHSGMCFSLPFDFICKSTGKANLHQMLDGFSYVLFNPRQKALLYCLVLSLNSVNDVYAGLWQSCYTPDFNTQRWSRDIPQLPQDFFAKLTPEWQRNCALRSDYSRRQALVEIDVLVAQALGLTLEELLTIYRVQFPVMRQYEADTWYDQNGRIIFTPSKGLVGVGLPRTARKADLKNGFVFNVDSPEWTGGDRTDQAIGWDDVKHLQTGTVSVTFDDYTRSDEGERRTVTWQAPFIKPDREDDYKVAWAFFAQDKESA
;
A
#
# COMPACT_ATOMS: atom_id res chain seq x y z
N MET A 1 -15.42 -11.82 -10.05
CA MET A 1 -14.80 -13.13 -9.79
C MET A 1 -13.66 -12.95 -8.80
N LEU A 2 -13.55 -13.84 -7.84
CA LEU A 2 -12.42 -13.85 -6.91
C LEU A 2 -11.18 -14.42 -7.58
N ALA A 3 -10.06 -13.69 -7.53
CA ALA A 3 -8.81 -14.11 -8.16
C ALA A 3 -8.03 -15.04 -7.21
N GLN A 4 -8.23 -16.36 -7.33
CA GLN A 4 -7.53 -17.34 -6.49
C GLN A 4 -6.01 -17.38 -6.73
N SER A 5 -5.57 -17.01 -7.94
CA SER A 5 -4.16 -16.99 -8.36
C SER A 5 -3.48 -15.62 -8.23
N GLY A 6 -4.20 -14.60 -7.77
CA GLY A 6 -3.64 -13.25 -7.55
C GLY A 6 -2.93 -13.10 -6.20
N GLU A 7 -2.36 -11.94 -5.97
CA GLU A 7 -1.79 -11.56 -4.67
C GLU A 7 -2.86 -11.63 -3.57
N ARG A 8 -4.04 -11.11 -3.87
CA ARG A 8 -5.21 -11.12 -2.98
C ARG A 8 -6.43 -11.68 -3.72
N THR A 9 -7.29 -12.31 -2.95
CA THR A 9 -8.61 -12.79 -3.40
C THR A 9 -9.69 -11.77 -3.05
N LEU A 10 -9.66 -11.24 -1.83
CA LEU A 10 -10.55 -10.17 -1.37
C LEU A 10 -9.89 -8.81 -1.65
N ILE A 11 -10.47 -8.08 -2.61
CA ILE A 11 -10.07 -6.71 -2.94
C ILE A 11 -11.25 -5.80 -2.64
N SER A 12 -11.08 -4.88 -1.72
CA SER A 12 -12.12 -3.94 -1.29
C SER A 12 -11.66 -2.49 -1.35
N ALA A 13 -12.63 -1.57 -1.48
CA ALA A 13 -12.42 -0.14 -1.46
C ALA A 13 -13.69 0.56 -0.94
N ILE A 14 -13.53 1.72 -0.36
CA ILE A 14 -14.66 2.59 -0.08
C ILE A 14 -14.99 3.37 -1.34
N TYR A 15 -16.22 3.28 -1.80
CA TYR A 15 -16.73 4.03 -2.94
C TYR A 15 -17.44 5.30 -2.45
N PRO A 16 -17.27 6.43 -3.13
CA PRO A 16 -18.11 7.60 -2.89
C PRO A 16 -19.58 7.31 -3.27
N PRO A 17 -20.55 8.08 -2.75
CA PRO A 17 -21.95 7.92 -3.14
C PRO A 17 -22.15 8.13 -4.66
N GLU A 18 -23.28 7.62 -5.17
CA GLU A 18 -23.71 7.79 -6.57
C GLU A 18 -22.84 7.09 -7.64
N ILE A 19 -21.93 6.21 -7.24
CA ILE A 19 -21.15 5.40 -8.19
C ILE A 19 -21.92 4.12 -8.54
N SER A 20 -22.11 3.90 -9.85
CA SER A 20 -22.60 2.63 -10.39
C SER A 20 -21.45 1.66 -10.63
N HIS A 21 -21.70 0.37 -10.49
CA HIS A 21 -20.74 -0.69 -10.77
C HIS A 21 -21.35 -1.86 -11.52
N MET A 22 -20.51 -2.66 -12.17
CA MET A 22 -20.91 -3.89 -12.83
C MET A 22 -21.07 -5.04 -11.81
N ASN A 23 -21.76 -6.11 -12.22
CA ASN A 23 -22.04 -7.28 -11.38
C ASN A 23 -20.79 -8.02 -10.84
N ALA A 24 -19.60 -7.70 -11.34
CA ALA A 24 -18.34 -8.23 -10.80
C ALA A 24 -17.94 -7.60 -9.44
N VAL A 25 -18.58 -6.50 -9.06
CA VAL A 25 -18.37 -5.78 -7.79
C VAL A 25 -19.59 -6.01 -6.91
N ARG A 26 -19.34 -6.27 -5.61
CA ARG A 26 -20.39 -6.32 -4.58
C ARG A 26 -20.27 -5.10 -3.69
N SER A 27 -21.33 -4.32 -3.56
CA SER A 27 -21.35 -3.16 -2.66
C SER A 27 -22.20 -3.40 -1.43
N TYR A 28 -21.79 -2.79 -0.32
CA TYR A 28 -22.48 -2.81 0.95
C TYR A 28 -22.64 -1.38 1.46
N CYS A 29 -23.80 -1.10 2.04
CA CYS A 29 -24.09 0.15 2.74
C CYS A 29 -24.20 -0.13 4.24
N TYR A 30 -23.75 0.80 5.05
CA TYR A 30 -23.71 0.66 6.50
C TYR A 30 -24.58 1.72 7.17
N SER A 31 -25.14 1.39 8.32
CA SER A 31 -25.97 2.30 9.13
C SER A 31 -25.14 3.41 9.82
N SER A 32 -23.83 3.23 9.92
CA SER A 32 -22.92 4.24 10.44
C SER A 32 -21.55 4.20 9.74
N GLN A 33 -20.87 5.33 9.73
CA GLN A 33 -19.51 5.46 9.17
C GLN A 33 -18.49 4.63 9.97
N ASN A 34 -18.67 4.48 11.28
CA ASN A 34 -17.82 3.62 12.10
C ASN A 34 -17.87 2.17 11.63
N LEU A 35 -19.06 1.64 11.38
CA LEU A 35 -19.23 0.29 10.83
C LEU A 35 -18.63 0.16 9.44
N LEU A 36 -18.76 1.20 8.60
CA LEU A 36 -18.10 1.24 7.29
C LEU A 36 -16.57 1.10 7.43
N LEU A 37 -15.96 1.88 8.33
CA LEU A 37 -14.50 1.88 8.51
C LEU A 37 -14.01 0.56 9.14
N GLU A 38 -14.70 0.04 10.14
CA GLU A 38 -14.36 -1.24 10.77
C GLU A 38 -14.43 -2.38 9.77
N HIS A 39 -15.54 -2.50 9.04
CA HIS A 39 -15.69 -3.54 8.03
C HIS A 39 -14.72 -3.38 6.86
N SER A 40 -14.44 -2.15 6.43
CA SER A 40 -13.43 -1.89 5.41
C SER A 40 -12.05 -2.35 5.86
N GLY A 41 -11.64 -2.04 7.10
CA GLY A 41 -10.39 -2.50 7.69
C GLY A 41 -10.31 -4.04 7.77
N MET A 42 -11.39 -4.69 8.18
CA MET A 42 -11.50 -6.15 8.14
C MET A 42 -11.25 -6.67 6.71
N CYS A 43 -11.94 -6.12 5.71
CA CYS A 43 -11.81 -6.54 4.31
C CYS A 43 -10.46 -6.19 3.67
N PHE A 44 -9.70 -5.24 4.22
CA PHE A 44 -8.33 -4.92 3.77
C PHE A 44 -7.30 -5.90 4.33
N SER A 45 -7.65 -6.69 5.33
CA SER A 45 -6.72 -7.55 6.05
C SER A 45 -6.51 -8.92 5.39
N LEU A 46 -5.32 -9.50 5.60
CA LEU A 46 -5.02 -10.87 5.18
C LEU A 46 -5.84 -11.94 5.93
N PRO A 47 -6.16 -11.83 7.23
CA PRO A 47 -7.05 -12.79 7.87
C PRO A 47 -8.40 -12.94 7.19
N PHE A 48 -9.02 -11.86 6.76
CA PHE A 48 -10.31 -11.91 6.04
C PHE A 48 -10.14 -12.37 4.59
N ASP A 49 -9.06 -11.99 3.92
CA ASP A 49 -8.73 -12.52 2.60
C ASP A 49 -8.49 -14.03 2.65
N PHE A 50 -7.83 -14.53 3.70
CA PHE A 50 -7.65 -15.96 3.94
C PHE A 50 -9.00 -16.69 4.08
N ILE A 51 -9.96 -16.14 4.82
CA ILE A 51 -11.29 -16.73 4.94
C ILE A 51 -11.95 -16.81 3.55
N CYS A 52 -11.90 -15.74 2.74
CA CYS A 52 -12.39 -15.76 1.38
C CYS A 52 -11.71 -16.85 0.52
N LYS A 53 -10.39 -16.90 0.59
CA LYS A 53 -9.57 -17.81 -0.19
C LYS A 53 -9.82 -19.27 0.19
N SER A 54 -9.98 -19.56 1.47
CA SER A 54 -10.22 -20.91 1.98
C SER A 54 -11.57 -21.52 1.55
N THR A 55 -12.55 -20.67 1.19
CA THR A 55 -13.86 -21.16 0.70
C THR A 55 -13.80 -21.77 -0.70
N GLY A 56 -12.76 -21.47 -1.48
CA GLY A 56 -12.64 -21.91 -2.87
C GLY A 56 -13.71 -21.34 -3.83
N LYS A 57 -14.54 -20.41 -3.36
CA LYS A 57 -15.62 -19.82 -4.18
C LYS A 57 -15.05 -18.88 -5.24
N ALA A 58 -15.65 -18.89 -6.42
CA ALA A 58 -15.27 -18.00 -7.52
C ALA A 58 -15.90 -16.60 -7.42
N ASN A 59 -16.89 -16.41 -6.56
CA ASN A 59 -17.61 -15.15 -6.40
C ASN A 59 -17.87 -14.87 -4.92
N LEU A 60 -17.90 -13.58 -4.56
CA LEU A 60 -18.22 -13.16 -3.20
C LEU A 60 -19.66 -13.52 -2.78
N HIS A 61 -20.62 -13.29 -3.67
CA HIS A 61 -22.06 -13.44 -3.39
C HIS A 61 -22.40 -12.93 -1.96
N GLN A 62 -22.97 -13.78 -1.11
CA GLN A 62 -23.32 -13.49 0.27
C GLN A 62 -22.21 -13.91 1.28
N MET A 63 -20.99 -14.10 0.81
CA MET A 63 -19.90 -14.61 1.67
C MET A 63 -19.60 -13.66 2.82
N LEU A 64 -19.60 -12.34 2.56
CA LEU A 64 -19.31 -11.32 3.57
C LEU A 64 -20.42 -11.24 4.63
N ASP A 65 -21.65 -11.63 4.30
CA ASP A 65 -22.78 -11.64 5.25
C ASP A 65 -22.56 -12.68 6.38
N GLY A 66 -21.72 -13.68 6.13
CA GLY A 66 -21.34 -14.71 7.10
C GLY A 66 -20.04 -14.44 7.86
N PHE A 67 -19.40 -13.30 7.64
CA PHE A 67 -18.17 -12.98 8.38
C PHE A 67 -18.49 -12.58 9.80
N SER A 68 -17.71 -13.12 10.76
CA SER A 68 -17.78 -12.70 12.13
C SER A 68 -17.37 -11.25 12.27
N TYR A 69 -18.18 -10.46 12.99
CA TYR A 69 -17.81 -9.08 13.31
C TYR A 69 -16.69 -9.09 14.35
N VAL A 70 -15.66 -8.29 14.12
CA VAL A 70 -14.49 -8.18 14.99
C VAL A 70 -14.65 -6.98 15.91
N LEU A 71 -14.48 -7.21 17.21
CA LEU A 71 -14.53 -6.13 18.20
C LEU A 71 -13.14 -5.54 18.40
N PHE A 72 -12.98 -4.30 17.99
CA PHE A 72 -11.76 -3.52 18.24
C PHE A 72 -11.89 -2.73 19.53
N ASN A 73 -10.84 -2.64 20.33
CA ASN A 73 -10.79 -1.71 21.43
C ASN A 73 -10.66 -0.25 20.93
N PRO A 74 -10.92 0.78 21.78
CA PRO A 74 -10.92 2.17 21.34
C PRO A 74 -9.63 2.62 20.65
N ARG A 75 -8.47 2.17 21.13
CA ARG A 75 -7.16 2.52 20.58
C ARG A 75 -6.94 1.87 19.22
N GLN A 76 -7.27 0.58 19.09
CA GLN A 76 -7.24 -0.12 17.80
C GLN A 76 -8.16 0.56 16.77
N LYS A 77 -9.35 1.03 17.19
CA LYS A 77 -10.29 1.74 16.32
C LYS A 77 -9.70 3.05 15.80
N ALA A 78 -9.09 3.86 16.67
CA ALA A 78 -8.52 5.14 16.27
C ALA A 78 -7.47 4.97 15.16
N LEU A 79 -6.53 4.03 15.33
CA LEU A 79 -5.53 3.74 14.31
C LEU A 79 -6.15 3.11 13.06
N LEU A 80 -7.04 2.12 13.21
CA LEU A 80 -7.70 1.46 12.09
C LEU A 80 -8.45 2.47 11.22
N TYR A 81 -9.24 3.37 11.83
CA TYR A 81 -10.00 4.39 11.12
C TYR A 81 -9.07 5.35 10.37
N CYS A 82 -8.01 5.81 11.03
CA CYS A 82 -7.02 6.67 10.43
C CYS A 82 -6.37 6.01 9.20
N LEU A 83 -5.91 4.76 9.30
CA LEU A 83 -5.28 4.03 8.21
C LEU A 83 -6.26 3.74 7.06
N VAL A 84 -7.48 3.29 7.37
CA VAL A 84 -8.52 3.02 6.36
C VAL A 84 -8.88 4.28 5.59
N LEU A 85 -9.11 5.40 6.27
CA LEU A 85 -9.39 6.68 5.63
C LEU A 85 -8.21 7.15 4.78
N SER A 86 -6.98 7.11 5.31
CA SER A 86 -5.79 7.57 4.60
C SER A 86 -5.44 6.71 3.38
N LEU A 87 -5.83 5.44 3.36
CA LEU A 87 -5.72 4.58 2.17
C LEU A 87 -6.73 4.93 1.07
N ASN A 88 -7.92 5.41 1.44
CA ASN A 88 -9.04 5.64 0.53
C ASN A 88 -9.23 7.11 0.12
N SER A 89 -8.95 8.07 1.00
CA SER A 89 -9.24 9.50 0.78
C SER A 89 -8.24 10.17 -0.17
N VAL A 90 -8.06 9.59 -1.35
CA VAL A 90 -7.02 9.99 -2.33
C VAL A 90 -7.34 11.29 -3.07
N ASN A 91 -8.59 11.76 -3.04
CA ASN A 91 -9.05 13.01 -3.64
C ASN A 91 -10.15 13.65 -2.79
N ASP A 92 -10.61 14.83 -3.18
CA ASP A 92 -11.59 15.66 -2.49
C ASP A 92 -13.00 15.08 -2.44
N VAL A 93 -13.33 14.12 -3.30
CA VAL A 93 -14.62 13.40 -3.25
C VAL A 93 -14.84 12.73 -1.88
N TYR A 94 -13.77 12.36 -1.19
CA TYR A 94 -13.81 11.78 0.15
C TYR A 94 -13.77 12.81 1.30
N ALA A 95 -13.76 14.13 0.99
CA ALA A 95 -13.62 15.16 2.01
C ALA A 95 -14.73 15.09 3.08
N GLY A 96 -15.97 14.85 2.68
CA GLY A 96 -17.10 14.70 3.61
C GLY A 96 -16.96 13.49 4.55
N LEU A 97 -16.53 12.34 4.02
CA LEU A 97 -16.26 11.14 4.81
C LEU A 97 -15.09 11.38 5.79
N TRP A 98 -14.00 11.96 5.29
CA TRP A 98 -12.84 12.29 6.12
C TRP A 98 -13.24 13.18 7.30
N GLN A 99 -13.89 14.33 7.03
CA GLN A 99 -14.26 15.31 8.02
C GLN A 99 -15.21 14.74 9.09
N SER A 100 -16.15 13.89 8.67
CA SER A 100 -17.13 13.29 9.60
C SER A 100 -16.53 12.19 10.49
N CYS A 101 -15.42 11.56 10.08
CA CYS A 101 -14.77 10.48 10.81
C CYS A 101 -13.48 10.91 11.52
N TYR A 102 -12.95 12.09 11.21
CA TYR A 102 -11.73 12.59 11.84
C TYR A 102 -11.92 12.75 13.35
N THR A 103 -10.90 12.33 14.10
CA THR A 103 -10.78 12.60 15.54
C THR A 103 -9.37 13.09 15.87
N PRO A 104 -9.19 13.92 16.92
CA PRO A 104 -7.85 14.36 17.36
C PRO A 104 -6.91 13.20 17.70
N ASP A 105 -7.46 12.02 18.03
CA ASP A 105 -6.66 10.82 18.30
C ASP A 105 -5.83 10.37 17.09
N PHE A 106 -6.21 10.76 15.87
CA PHE A 106 -5.40 10.48 14.67
C PHE A 106 -4.02 11.12 14.76
N ASN A 107 -3.91 12.33 15.34
CA ASN A 107 -2.65 13.03 15.47
C ASN A 107 -1.70 12.42 16.50
N THR A 108 -2.19 11.57 17.39
CA THR A 108 -1.39 10.87 18.41
C THR A 108 -0.87 9.52 17.93
N GLN A 109 -1.33 9.07 16.76
CA GLN A 109 -0.88 7.81 16.17
C GLN A 109 0.56 7.91 15.67
N ARG A 110 1.19 6.76 15.48
CA ARG A 110 2.54 6.64 14.93
C ARG A 110 2.69 5.30 14.23
N TRP A 111 3.61 5.24 13.30
CA TRP A 111 4.01 3.99 12.68
C TRP A 111 4.63 3.02 13.69
N SER A 112 4.45 1.74 13.46
CA SER A 112 5.15 0.70 14.25
C SER A 112 6.66 0.64 13.94
N ARG A 113 7.10 1.27 12.84
CA ARG A 113 8.51 1.39 12.43
C ARG A 113 8.94 2.83 12.32
N ASP A 114 10.19 3.09 12.71
CA ASP A 114 10.90 4.35 12.47
C ASP A 114 11.97 4.14 11.39
N ILE A 115 11.62 4.41 10.14
CA ILE A 115 12.50 4.28 8.97
C ILE A 115 12.27 5.44 7.98
N PRO A 116 13.28 5.82 7.17
CA PRO A 116 13.19 6.96 6.25
C PRO A 116 12.04 6.87 5.23
N GLN A 117 11.66 5.67 4.81
CA GLN A 117 10.60 5.43 3.83
C GLN A 117 9.20 5.77 4.33
N LEU A 118 9.05 5.94 5.64
CA LEU A 118 7.80 6.34 6.29
C LEU A 118 7.88 7.79 6.77
N PRO A 119 6.97 8.68 6.37
CA PRO A 119 6.93 10.03 6.91
C PRO A 119 6.51 9.97 8.38
N GLN A 120 7.47 10.16 9.29
CA GLN A 120 7.25 10.01 10.73
C GLN A 120 6.28 11.07 11.29
N ASP A 121 6.18 12.20 10.62
CA ASP A 121 5.26 13.29 10.96
C ASP A 121 3.89 13.20 10.27
N PHE A 122 3.60 12.10 9.57
CA PHE A 122 2.35 11.91 8.83
C PHE A 122 1.13 12.14 9.70
N PHE A 123 1.02 11.43 10.81
CA PHE A 123 -0.14 11.51 11.71
C PHE A 123 -0.27 12.90 12.35
N ALA A 124 0.84 13.48 12.80
CA ALA A 124 0.84 14.81 13.43
C ALA A 124 0.39 15.95 12.51
N LYS A 125 0.46 15.75 11.19
CA LYS A 125 0.04 16.72 10.16
C LYS A 125 -1.39 16.57 9.68
N LEU A 126 -2.13 15.58 10.18
CA LEU A 126 -3.53 15.38 9.81
C LEU A 126 -4.40 16.50 10.37
N THR A 127 -5.39 16.92 9.58
CA THR A 127 -6.31 18.01 9.91
C THR A 127 -7.76 17.56 9.80
N PRO A 128 -8.71 18.19 10.53
CA PRO A 128 -10.14 17.90 10.41
C PRO A 128 -10.63 18.08 8.97
N GLU A 129 -10.19 19.14 8.31
CA GLU A 129 -10.49 19.38 6.90
C GLU A 129 -9.61 18.49 6.03
N TRP A 130 -10.23 17.83 5.06
CA TRP A 130 -9.48 17.01 4.11
C TRP A 130 -8.50 17.86 3.31
N GLN A 131 -7.29 17.36 3.23
CA GLN A 131 -6.24 17.90 2.38
C GLN A 131 -5.54 16.76 1.64
N ARG A 132 -4.82 17.09 0.58
CA ARG A 132 -4.12 16.10 -0.23
C ARG A 132 -3.15 15.20 0.58
N ASN A 133 -2.55 15.73 1.64
CA ASN A 133 -1.63 15.01 2.53
C ASN A 133 -2.33 14.13 3.58
N CYS A 134 -3.66 14.16 3.68
CA CYS A 134 -4.41 13.21 4.50
C CYS A 134 -4.34 11.77 3.94
N ALA A 135 -4.08 11.62 2.64
CA ALA A 135 -3.94 10.32 2.02
C ALA A 135 -2.48 9.85 1.99
N LEU A 136 -2.28 8.56 2.20
CA LEU A 136 -0.99 7.91 2.01
C LEU A 136 -0.63 7.89 0.51
N ARG A 137 0.52 8.48 0.15
CA ARG A 137 0.91 8.73 -1.24
C ARG A 137 2.08 7.89 -1.72
N SER A 138 2.97 7.43 -0.82
CA SER A 138 4.06 6.55 -1.20
C SER A 138 3.61 5.09 -1.18
N ASP A 139 4.18 4.29 -2.05
CA ASP A 139 3.87 2.85 -2.14
C ASP A 139 4.21 2.15 -0.83
N TYR A 140 5.34 2.53 -0.20
CA TYR A 140 5.79 1.94 1.06
C TYR A 140 4.83 2.26 2.20
N SER A 141 4.38 3.51 2.35
CA SER A 141 3.45 3.88 3.41
C SER A 141 2.09 3.19 3.27
N ARG A 142 1.61 2.99 2.04
CA ARG A 142 0.40 2.22 1.76
C ARG A 142 0.57 0.74 2.11
N ARG A 143 1.73 0.16 1.76
CA ARG A 143 2.08 -1.21 2.14
C ARG A 143 2.15 -1.36 3.67
N GLN A 144 2.81 -0.42 4.37
CA GLN A 144 2.94 -0.46 5.83
C GLN A 144 1.58 -0.34 6.52
N ALA A 145 0.71 0.54 6.05
CA ALA A 145 -0.65 0.65 6.56
C ALA A 145 -1.43 -0.68 6.46
N LEU A 146 -1.28 -1.41 5.35
CA LEU A 146 -1.89 -2.73 5.20
C LEU A 146 -1.27 -3.78 6.13
N VAL A 147 0.05 -3.74 6.35
CA VAL A 147 0.73 -4.59 7.35
C VAL A 147 0.17 -4.34 8.75
N GLU A 148 0.02 -3.10 9.14
CA GLU A 148 -0.51 -2.72 10.45
C GLU A 148 -1.99 -3.10 10.60
N ILE A 149 -2.80 -2.92 9.57
CA ILE A 149 -4.20 -3.41 9.54
C ILE A 149 -4.25 -4.94 9.68
N ASP A 150 -3.37 -5.69 9.00
CA ASP A 150 -3.30 -7.15 9.13
C ASP A 150 -3.09 -7.56 10.60
N VAL A 151 -2.16 -6.89 11.29
CA VAL A 151 -1.84 -7.17 12.70
C VAL A 151 -2.98 -6.76 13.63
N LEU A 152 -3.56 -5.56 13.45
CA LEU A 152 -4.69 -5.10 14.27
C LEU A 152 -5.88 -6.07 14.19
N VAL A 153 -6.22 -6.50 12.97
CA VAL A 153 -7.33 -7.44 12.74
C VAL A 153 -6.99 -8.83 13.30
N ALA A 154 -5.77 -9.32 13.10
CA ALA A 154 -5.34 -10.62 13.65
C ALA A 154 -5.42 -10.62 15.17
N GLN A 155 -4.91 -9.57 15.84
CA GLN A 155 -5.00 -9.44 17.30
C GLN A 155 -6.43 -9.32 17.82
N ALA A 156 -7.30 -8.60 17.09
CA ALA A 156 -8.70 -8.45 17.47
C ALA A 156 -9.51 -9.75 17.27
N LEU A 157 -9.09 -10.61 16.32
CA LEU A 157 -9.60 -11.96 16.13
C LEU A 157 -9.08 -12.95 17.19
N GLY A 158 -8.11 -12.56 18.01
CA GLY A 158 -7.46 -13.45 18.99
C GLY A 158 -6.45 -14.41 18.37
N LEU A 159 -6.00 -14.16 17.15
CA LEU A 159 -4.92 -14.94 16.53
C LEU A 159 -3.58 -14.67 17.26
N THR A 160 -2.70 -15.63 17.17
CA THR A 160 -1.28 -15.48 17.55
C THR A 160 -0.47 -14.94 16.36
N LEU A 161 0.71 -14.38 16.64
CA LEU A 161 1.64 -13.95 15.58
C LEU A 161 2.01 -15.12 14.64
N GLU A 162 2.24 -16.31 15.19
CA GLU A 162 2.64 -17.47 14.37
C GLU A 162 1.49 -17.92 13.44
N GLU A 163 0.24 -17.81 13.88
CA GLU A 163 -0.91 -18.06 13.01
C GLU A 163 -1.00 -17.05 11.87
N LEU A 164 -0.79 -15.74 12.12
CA LEU A 164 -0.74 -14.72 11.08
C LEU A 164 0.39 -14.99 10.09
N LEU A 165 1.59 -15.31 10.58
CA LEU A 165 2.74 -15.67 9.75
C LEU A 165 2.46 -16.93 8.91
N THR A 166 1.80 -17.92 9.49
CA THR A 166 1.43 -19.15 8.78
C THR A 166 0.42 -18.89 7.68
N ILE A 167 -0.60 -18.06 7.94
CA ILE A 167 -1.56 -17.62 6.94
C ILE A 167 -0.82 -16.96 5.76
N TYR A 168 0.07 -16.02 6.04
CA TYR A 168 0.84 -15.32 5.00
C TYR A 168 1.73 -16.29 4.20
N ARG A 169 2.49 -17.15 4.89
CA ARG A 169 3.43 -18.10 4.25
C ARG A 169 2.75 -19.10 3.34
N VAL A 170 1.61 -19.63 3.76
CA VAL A 170 0.94 -20.74 3.09
C VAL A 170 -0.06 -20.27 2.04
N GLN A 171 -0.84 -19.24 2.34
CA GLN A 171 -1.99 -18.86 1.51
C GLN A 171 -1.70 -17.75 0.51
N PHE A 172 -0.58 -17.03 0.66
CA PHE A 172 -0.25 -15.88 -0.18
C PHE A 172 1.09 -16.03 -0.95
N PRO A 173 1.32 -17.13 -1.68
CA PRO A 173 2.60 -17.38 -2.35
C PRO A 173 2.91 -16.33 -3.44
N VAL A 174 1.90 -15.82 -4.16
CA VAL A 174 2.08 -14.80 -5.20
C VAL A 174 2.47 -13.46 -4.59
N MET A 175 1.83 -13.06 -3.47
CA MET A 175 2.20 -11.85 -2.74
C MET A 175 3.64 -11.95 -2.23
N ARG A 176 4.02 -13.10 -1.64
CA ARG A 176 5.39 -13.35 -1.18
C ARG A 176 6.41 -13.24 -2.32
N GLN A 177 6.07 -13.79 -3.49
CA GLN A 177 6.93 -13.73 -4.67
C GLN A 177 7.17 -12.28 -5.13
N TYR A 178 6.13 -11.44 -5.12
CA TYR A 178 6.27 -10.04 -5.51
C TYR A 178 7.03 -9.23 -4.45
N GLU A 179 6.69 -9.38 -3.17
CA GLU A 179 7.40 -8.68 -2.09
C GLU A 179 8.86 -9.09 -1.96
N ALA A 180 9.21 -10.35 -2.26
CA ALA A 180 10.57 -10.84 -2.21
C ALA A 180 11.52 -10.10 -3.18
N ASP A 181 10.99 -9.39 -4.18
CA ASP A 181 11.79 -8.68 -5.19
C ASP A 181 11.21 -7.31 -5.55
N THR A 182 10.46 -6.69 -4.63
CA THR A 182 10.03 -5.30 -4.75
C THR A 182 10.94 -4.42 -3.91
N TRP A 183 11.50 -3.39 -4.53
CA TRP A 183 12.47 -2.48 -3.96
C TRP A 183 11.94 -1.05 -3.95
N TYR A 184 12.26 -0.33 -2.90
CA TYR A 184 11.81 1.04 -2.66
C TYR A 184 12.98 1.99 -2.50
N ASP A 185 12.78 3.23 -2.93
CA ASP A 185 13.70 4.33 -2.70
C ASP A 185 13.55 4.94 -1.29
N GLN A 186 14.35 5.95 -0.96
CA GLN A 186 14.32 6.63 0.34
C GLN A 186 13.00 7.38 0.61
N ASN A 187 12.20 7.67 -0.42
CA ASN A 187 10.90 8.32 -0.31
C ASN A 187 9.73 7.31 -0.31
N GLY A 188 10.03 6.03 -0.25
CA GLY A 188 9.04 4.95 -0.23
C GLY A 188 8.34 4.71 -1.57
N ARG A 189 8.93 5.12 -2.69
CA ARG A 189 8.42 4.82 -4.04
C ARG A 189 9.02 3.52 -4.55
N ILE A 190 8.24 2.72 -5.27
CA ILE A 190 8.75 1.53 -5.95
C ILE A 190 9.73 1.97 -7.04
N ILE A 191 10.99 1.50 -6.95
CA ILE A 191 11.96 1.62 -8.04
C ILE A 191 11.99 0.36 -8.89
N PHE A 192 11.73 -0.81 -8.30
CA PHE A 192 11.63 -2.07 -9.02
C PHE A 192 10.62 -3.01 -8.38
N THR A 193 9.85 -3.70 -9.22
CA THR A 193 8.98 -4.82 -8.84
C THR A 193 8.93 -5.83 -9.98
N PRO A 194 8.84 -7.15 -9.69
CA PRO A 194 8.68 -8.17 -10.72
C PRO A 194 7.28 -8.15 -11.37
N SER A 195 6.33 -7.47 -10.75
CA SER A 195 5.01 -7.22 -11.34
C SER A 195 5.15 -6.33 -12.58
N LYS A 196 4.40 -6.63 -13.64
CA LYS A 196 4.31 -5.76 -14.81
C LYS A 196 3.48 -4.55 -14.46
N GLY A 197 4.15 -3.49 -13.96
CA GLY A 197 3.51 -2.23 -13.59
C GLY A 197 3.14 -1.37 -14.80
N LEU A 198 2.42 -0.30 -14.52
CA LEU A 198 2.16 0.78 -15.47
C LEU A 198 3.46 1.55 -15.76
N VAL A 199 3.51 2.24 -16.89
CA VAL A 199 4.60 3.16 -17.24
C VAL A 199 4.83 4.15 -16.10
N GLY A 200 6.10 4.34 -15.73
CA GLY A 200 6.49 5.22 -14.63
C GLY A 200 6.38 4.61 -13.23
N VAL A 201 6.01 3.34 -13.11
CA VAL A 201 6.07 2.58 -11.86
C VAL A 201 7.31 1.69 -11.89
N GLY A 202 8.42 2.25 -11.41
CA GLY A 202 9.71 1.55 -11.35
C GLY A 202 10.42 1.39 -12.70
N LEU A 203 11.60 0.79 -12.62
CA LEU A 203 12.43 0.46 -13.77
C LEU A 203 12.13 -0.96 -14.26
N PRO A 204 12.38 -1.28 -15.53
CA PRO A 204 12.46 -2.67 -15.98
C PRO A 204 13.65 -3.37 -15.31
N ARG A 205 13.64 -4.68 -15.20
CA ARG A 205 14.78 -5.44 -14.63
C ARG A 205 16.08 -5.15 -15.40
N THR A 206 16.01 -5.28 -16.71
CA THR A 206 17.13 -4.99 -17.61
C THR A 206 16.79 -3.84 -18.54
N ALA A 207 17.79 -3.09 -18.93
CA ALA A 207 17.64 -1.98 -19.86
C ALA A 207 16.96 -2.40 -21.18
N ARG A 208 15.98 -1.62 -21.64
CA ARG A 208 15.23 -1.91 -22.87
C ARG A 208 15.45 -0.79 -23.89
N LYS A 209 16.08 -1.14 -25.01
CA LYS A 209 16.29 -0.19 -26.13
C LYS A 209 14.99 0.36 -26.72
N ALA A 210 13.88 -0.35 -26.57
CA ALA A 210 12.56 0.11 -26.99
C ALA A 210 12.10 1.35 -26.21
N ASP A 211 12.50 1.50 -24.96
CA ASP A 211 12.11 2.66 -24.14
C ASP A 211 12.70 3.95 -24.72
N LEU A 212 13.95 3.93 -25.19
CA LEU A 212 14.57 5.08 -25.87
C LEU A 212 13.82 5.46 -27.15
N LYS A 213 13.38 4.46 -27.94
CA LYS A 213 12.59 4.70 -29.15
C LYS A 213 11.23 5.30 -28.85
N ASN A 214 10.70 5.02 -27.66
CA ASN A 214 9.43 5.58 -27.15
C ASN A 214 9.62 6.92 -26.42
N GLY A 215 10.77 7.56 -26.56
CA GLY A 215 11.04 8.90 -26.01
C GLY A 215 11.40 8.93 -24.53
N PHE A 216 11.69 7.78 -23.91
CA PHE A 216 12.16 7.76 -22.53
C PHE A 216 13.60 8.28 -22.46
N VAL A 217 13.86 9.15 -21.49
CA VAL A 217 15.18 9.66 -21.17
C VAL A 217 15.53 9.24 -19.75
N PHE A 218 16.68 8.62 -19.59
CA PHE A 218 17.19 8.14 -18.31
C PHE A 218 18.33 9.03 -17.85
N ASN A 219 18.44 9.26 -16.55
CA ASN A 219 19.56 9.96 -15.94
C ASN A 219 19.91 9.32 -14.58
N VAL A 220 21.20 9.16 -14.33
CA VAL A 220 21.75 8.71 -13.04
C VAL A 220 22.74 9.75 -12.54
N ASP A 221 22.42 10.34 -11.40
CA ASP A 221 23.29 11.29 -10.70
C ASP A 221 23.80 10.62 -9.41
N SER A 222 24.91 9.91 -9.54
CA SER A 222 25.55 9.19 -8.44
C SER A 222 27.04 9.04 -8.70
N PRO A 223 27.92 9.25 -7.70
CA PRO A 223 29.35 9.01 -7.83
C PRO A 223 29.70 7.54 -8.07
N GLU A 224 28.79 6.62 -7.77
CA GLU A 224 28.95 5.19 -7.95
C GLU A 224 28.54 4.71 -9.36
N TRP A 225 27.97 5.62 -10.15
CA TRP A 225 27.54 5.32 -11.51
C TRP A 225 28.73 5.31 -12.48
N THR A 226 28.92 4.19 -13.17
CA THR A 226 30.02 3.99 -14.12
C THR A 226 29.59 4.03 -15.60
N GLY A 227 28.29 4.21 -15.87
CA GLY A 227 27.73 4.19 -17.21
C GLY A 227 27.97 5.46 -18.05
N GLY A 228 28.51 6.54 -17.43
CA GLY A 228 28.74 7.84 -18.07
C GLY A 228 27.49 8.69 -18.23
N ASP A 229 27.65 9.96 -18.66
CA ASP A 229 26.55 10.96 -18.80
C ASP A 229 25.77 10.82 -20.12
N ARG A 230 25.41 9.61 -20.51
CA ARG A 230 24.71 9.37 -21.77
C ARG A 230 23.20 9.34 -21.58
N THR A 231 22.52 10.37 -22.05
CA THR A 231 21.06 10.45 -22.13
C THR A 231 20.46 9.50 -23.19
N ASP A 232 21.29 8.91 -24.05
CA ASP A 232 20.92 7.95 -25.09
C ASP A 232 21.03 6.48 -24.64
N GLN A 233 21.27 6.25 -23.35
CA GLN A 233 21.38 4.91 -22.77
C GLN A 233 20.11 4.54 -22.00
N ALA A 234 19.53 3.38 -22.34
CA ALA A 234 18.46 2.80 -21.53
C ALA A 234 19.06 2.20 -20.24
N ILE A 235 18.34 2.34 -19.14
CA ILE A 235 18.75 1.88 -17.81
C ILE A 235 17.69 0.92 -17.25
N GLY A 236 18.13 -0.17 -16.65
CA GLY A 236 17.32 -1.13 -15.91
C GLY A 236 17.68 -1.14 -14.43
N TRP A 237 16.88 -1.86 -13.66
CA TRP A 237 17.13 -2.07 -12.23
C TRP A 237 18.50 -2.70 -11.95
N ASP A 238 18.90 -3.70 -12.76
CA ASP A 238 20.17 -4.40 -12.55
C ASP A 238 21.39 -3.48 -12.70
N ASP A 239 21.25 -2.37 -13.43
CA ASP A 239 22.34 -1.40 -13.64
C ASP A 239 22.53 -0.48 -12.42
N VAL A 240 21.47 -0.23 -11.61
CA VAL A 240 21.47 0.80 -10.56
C VAL A 240 21.23 0.26 -9.14
N LYS A 241 20.88 -1.01 -8.98
CA LYS A 241 20.53 -1.63 -7.68
C LYS A 241 21.60 -1.54 -6.60
N HIS A 242 22.87 -1.32 -7.01
CA HIS A 242 24.03 -1.25 -6.11
C HIS A 242 24.25 0.16 -5.53
N LEU A 243 23.60 1.19 -6.06
CA LEU A 243 23.81 2.57 -5.64
C LEU A 243 23.43 2.78 -4.17
N GLN A 244 24.33 3.39 -3.43
CA GLN A 244 24.13 3.76 -2.02
C GLN A 244 23.76 5.23 -1.87
N THR A 245 24.11 6.06 -2.88
CA THR A 245 23.88 7.50 -2.88
C THR A 245 23.41 7.99 -4.24
N GLY A 246 22.83 9.20 -4.27
CA GLY A 246 22.42 9.84 -5.51
C GLY A 246 21.01 9.50 -5.96
N THR A 247 20.71 9.79 -7.21
CA THR A 247 19.37 9.65 -7.80
C THR A 247 19.38 8.95 -9.14
N VAL A 248 18.27 8.28 -9.43
CA VAL A 248 17.94 7.73 -10.75
C VAL A 248 16.65 8.38 -11.21
N SER A 249 16.61 8.89 -12.43
CA SER A 249 15.40 9.48 -12.97
C SER A 249 15.07 8.98 -14.37
N VAL A 250 13.76 8.99 -14.66
CA VAL A 250 13.20 8.65 -15.97
C VAL A 250 12.21 9.74 -16.37
N THR A 251 12.41 10.29 -17.56
CA THR A 251 11.48 11.26 -18.16
C THR A 251 10.79 10.62 -19.36
N PHE A 252 9.47 10.73 -19.42
CA PHE A 252 8.63 10.14 -20.46
C PHE A 252 7.37 10.99 -20.68
N ASP A 253 6.64 10.73 -21.76
CA ASP A 253 5.36 11.37 -22.03
C ASP A 253 4.23 10.57 -21.35
N ASP A 254 3.53 11.22 -20.44
CA ASP A 254 2.43 10.66 -19.65
C ASP A 254 1.09 11.04 -20.29
N TYR A 255 0.40 10.08 -20.89
CA TYR A 255 -0.92 10.23 -21.53
C TYR A 255 -2.09 9.93 -20.59
N THR A 256 -1.84 9.74 -19.29
CA THR A 256 -2.91 9.40 -18.33
C THR A 256 -3.79 10.59 -17.96
N ARG A 257 -3.36 11.82 -18.26
CA ARG A 257 -4.06 13.06 -17.93
C ARG A 257 -4.58 13.84 -19.13
N SER A 258 -3.97 13.68 -20.28
CA SER A 258 -4.39 14.31 -21.53
C SER A 258 -3.98 13.47 -22.74
N ASP A 259 -4.74 13.55 -23.81
CA ASP A 259 -4.45 12.85 -25.08
C ASP A 259 -3.21 13.41 -25.79
N GLU A 260 -2.81 14.65 -25.48
CA GLU A 260 -1.62 15.29 -26.02
C GLU A 260 -0.31 14.81 -25.33
N GLY A 261 -0.45 14.17 -24.17
CA GLY A 261 0.66 13.78 -23.32
C GLY A 261 1.27 14.96 -22.55
N GLU A 262 1.79 14.67 -21.39
CA GLU A 262 2.54 15.61 -20.54
C GLU A 262 3.92 15.06 -20.24
N ARG A 263 4.96 15.85 -20.48
CA ARG A 263 6.34 15.44 -20.15
C ARG A 263 6.52 15.33 -18.66
N ARG A 264 6.77 14.11 -18.15
CA ARG A 264 6.85 13.81 -16.73
C ARG A 264 8.20 13.19 -16.38
N THR A 265 8.80 13.64 -15.26
CA THR A 265 9.99 13.02 -14.68
C THR A 265 9.65 12.34 -13.36
N VAL A 266 10.04 11.10 -13.23
CA VAL A 266 10.02 10.34 -11.96
C VAL A 266 11.46 10.16 -11.50
N THR A 267 11.73 10.50 -10.23
CA THR A 267 13.06 10.42 -9.64
C THR A 267 13.02 9.53 -8.40
N TRP A 268 13.96 8.61 -8.29
CA TRP A 268 14.17 7.74 -7.14
C TRP A 268 15.50 8.06 -6.46
N GLN A 269 15.52 8.05 -5.15
CA GLN A 269 16.70 8.35 -4.34
C GLN A 269 17.26 7.11 -3.68
N ALA A 270 18.55 6.84 -3.91
CA ALA A 270 19.29 5.77 -3.25
C ALA A 270 19.59 6.12 -1.76
N PRO A 271 19.87 5.14 -0.89
CA PRO A 271 19.93 3.72 -1.15
C PRO A 271 18.55 3.08 -1.30
N PHE A 272 18.51 1.96 -1.99
CA PHE A 272 17.26 1.21 -2.20
C PHE A 272 17.11 0.10 -1.17
N ILE A 273 15.89 -0.08 -0.65
CA ILE A 273 15.60 -1.11 0.35
C ILE A 273 14.59 -2.12 -0.15
N LYS A 274 14.70 -3.32 0.36
CA LYS A 274 13.73 -4.40 0.21
C LYS A 274 13.15 -4.72 1.58
N PRO A 275 11.83 -4.55 1.77
CA PRO A 275 11.18 -4.88 3.05
C PRO A 275 11.08 -6.40 3.25
N ASP A 276 10.92 -6.79 4.50
CA ASP A 276 10.54 -8.14 4.91
C ASP A 276 9.20 -8.07 5.67
N ARG A 277 8.12 -8.61 5.05
CA ARG A 277 6.78 -8.55 5.65
C ARG A 277 6.70 -9.36 6.94
N GLU A 278 7.42 -10.46 7.05
CA GLU A 278 7.42 -11.26 8.27
C GLU A 278 8.07 -10.52 9.44
N ASP A 279 9.15 -9.80 9.17
CA ASP A 279 9.79 -8.92 10.14
C ASP A 279 8.89 -7.72 10.47
N ASP A 280 8.24 -7.12 9.47
CA ASP A 280 7.27 -6.05 9.69
C ASP A 280 6.10 -6.50 10.58
N TYR A 281 5.58 -7.72 10.40
CA TYR A 281 4.55 -8.27 11.29
C TYR A 281 5.06 -8.45 12.73
N LYS A 282 6.28 -8.94 12.92
CA LYS A 282 6.86 -9.08 14.28
C LYS A 282 6.98 -7.75 14.99
N VAL A 283 7.48 -6.74 14.29
CA VAL A 283 7.64 -5.38 14.82
C VAL A 283 6.28 -4.74 15.15
N ALA A 284 5.33 -4.78 14.21
CA ALA A 284 3.99 -4.24 14.44
C ALA A 284 3.25 -5.00 15.56
N TRP A 285 3.42 -6.33 15.62
CA TRP A 285 2.82 -7.16 16.67
C TRP A 285 3.31 -6.76 18.05
N ALA A 286 4.63 -6.64 18.22
CA ALA A 286 5.23 -6.23 19.49
C ALA A 286 4.82 -4.79 19.87
N PHE A 287 4.77 -3.89 18.89
CA PHE A 287 4.36 -2.50 19.09
C PHE A 287 2.93 -2.39 19.63
N PHE A 288 1.96 -3.09 19.01
CA PHE A 288 0.57 -3.05 19.43
C PHE A 288 0.27 -3.92 20.67
N ALA A 289 1.14 -4.87 21.03
CA ALA A 289 0.99 -5.66 22.26
C ALA A 289 1.37 -4.85 23.52
N GLN A 290 2.42 -4.00 23.43
CA GLN A 290 2.83 -3.11 24.55
C GLN A 290 1.72 -2.15 24.94
N ASP A 291 0.87 -1.80 23.99
CA ASP A 291 -0.24 -0.91 24.18
C ASP A 291 -1.42 -1.54 24.97
N LYS A 292 -1.44 -2.89 25.11
CA LYS A 292 -2.45 -3.59 25.92
C LYS A 292 -2.15 -3.56 27.42
N GLU A 293 -0.89 -3.44 27.83
CA GLU A 293 -0.46 -3.43 29.22
C GLU A 293 -0.59 -2.05 29.89
N SER A 294 -0.78 -1.01 29.10
CA SER A 294 -0.85 0.39 29.57
C SER A 294 -2.29 0.92 29.71
N ALA A 295 -3.31 0.11 29.49
CA ALA A 295 -4.73 0.42 29.55
C ALA A 295 -5.43 -0.37 30.65
#